data_298db2194dc1e47146b726fc8d1205fc
#
_entry.id   298db2194dc1e47146b726fc8d1205fc
#
_cell.length_a   1.000
_cell.length_b   1.000
_cell.length_c   1.000
_cell.angle_alpha   90.00
_cell.angle_beta   90.00
_cell.angle_gamma   90.00
#
_symmetry.space_group_name_H-M   'P 1'
#
loop_
_entity.id
_entity.type
_entity.pdbx_description
1 polymer ?
#
loop_
_entity_poly.entity_id
_entity_poly.type
_entity_poly.pdbx_seq_one_letter_code
_entity_poly.pdbx_strand_id
1 'polypeptide(L)'
;VASRLRVTELCQLLIESGLNFTWSCTSRVDTIRPGTLELMKKAGCWEISFGLETGSNELLKKMDKAAEVEKSEQAVNWTAAAGIRTKGLFMLGYPGETRETVELTKAFVRRIPMTIMNLTKFTPYPGSPIYRDLYGTNIRDDHWERMNGMNFVWAPDGMTVDELDRHYQDILMSFYQRPKMGLYYASLSIRYPHHLLRLARFGLGFLAAKIRSYVQGR
;
A
#
# COMPACT_ATOMS: atom_id res chain seq x y z
N VAL A 1 -10.11 6.87 8.62
CA VAL A 1 -10.59 7.93 9.53
C VAL A 1 -10.86 9.17 8.73
N ALA A 2 -12.11 9.63 8.73
CA ALA A 2 -12.55 10.83 8.02
C ALA A 2 -12.77 12.03 8.95
N SER A 3 -13.03 11.78 10.25
CA SER A 3 -13.27 12.81 11.25
C SER A 3 -12.54 12.50 12.56
N ARG A 4 -11.74 13.45 13.03
CA ARG A 4 -11.02 13.30 14.31
C ARG A 4 -11.99 13.26 15.49
N LEU A 5 -13.01 14.10 15.50
CA LEU A 5 -13.99 14.14 16.58
C LEU A 5 -14.66 12.78 16.74
N ARG A 6 -15.17 12.23 15.65
CA ARG A 6 -15.86 10.94 15.65
C ARG A 6 -14.97 9.77 16.08
N VAL A 7 -13.69 9.76 15.66
CA VAL A 7 -12.76 8.71 16.08
C VAL A 7 -12.38 8.84 17.55
N THR A 8 -12.29 10.07 18.06
CA THR A 8 -12.03 10.32 19.48
C THR A 8 -13.18 9.79 20.34
N GLU A 9 -14.42 10.13 20.01
CA GLU A 9 -15.63 9.63 20.69
C GLU A 9 -15.72 8.11 20.63
N LEU A 10 -15.51 7.51 19.47
CA LEU A 10 -15.50 6.05 19.31
C LEU A 10 -14.45 5.39 20.20
N CYS A 11 -13.23 5.91 20.21
CA CYS A 11 -12.16 5.35 21.05
C CYS A 11 -12.46 5.47 22.54
N GLN A 12 -13.06 6.56 22.97
CA GLN A 12 -13.49 6.74 24.36
C GLN A 12 -14.55 5.70 24.75
N LEU A 13 -15.60 5.54 23.95
CA LEU A 13 -16.64 4.52 24.16
C LEU A 13 -16.07 3.11 24.20
N LEU A 14 -15.13 2.78 23.31
CA LEU A 14 -14.46 1.47 23.28
C LEU A 14 -13.65 1.20 24.57
N ILE A 15 -12.95 2.22 25.06
CA ILE A 15 -12.18 2.11 26.31
C ILE A 15 -13.14 1.95 27.51
N GLU A 16 -14.18 2.77 27.59
CA GLU A 16 -15.17 2.74 28.66
C GLU A 16 -15.98 1.44 28.69
N SER A 17 -16.23 0.84 27.55
CA SER A 17 -16.94 -0.45 27.46
C SER A 17 -16.19 -1.63 28.09
N GLY A 18 -14.89 -1.50 28.29
CA GLY A 18 -14.03 -2.59 28.81
C GLY A 18 -13.88 -3.78 27.85
N LEU A 19 -14.37 -3.68 26.60
CA LEU A 19 -14.27 -4.73 25.60
C LEU A 19 -12.81 -4.92 25.15
N ASN A 20 -12.31 -6.14 25.28
CA ASN A 20 -10.95 -6.49 24.85
C ASN A 20 -10.96 -7.04 23.42
N PHE A 21 -10.88 -6.16 22.43
CA PHE A 21 -10.73 -6.54 21.02
C PHE A 21 -9.70 -5.65 20.32
N THR A 22 -9.26 -6.09 19.18
CA THR A 22 -8.35 -5.33 18.32
C THR A 22 -9.01 -4.97 17.00
N TRP A 23 -8.66 -3.81 16.45
CA TRP A 23 -9.22 -3.32 15.21
C TRP A 23 -8.19 -2.61 14.35
N SER A 24 -8.47 -2.51 13.07
CA SER A 24 -7.69 -1.75 12.09
C SER A 24 -8.59 -0.80 11.33
N CYS A 25 -8.00 0.22 10.71
CA CYS A 25 -8.75 1.16 9.89
C CYS A 25 -7.94 1.68 8.72
N THR A 26 -8.63 2.31 7.77
CA THR A 26 -8.02 3.16 6.74
C THR A 26 -8.18 4.62 7.13
N SER A 27 -7.15 5.41 6.92
CA SER A 27 -7.14 6.83 7.26
C SER A 27 -6.50 7.67 6.17
N ARG A 28 -6.90 8.93 6.13
CA ARG A 28 -6.16 9.97 5.41
C ARG A 28 -5.00 10.44 6.30
N VAL A 29 -3.89 10.82 5.68
CA VAL A 29 -2.71 11.31 6.40
C VAL A 29 -2.96 12.65 7.11
N ASP A 30 -3.81 13.50 6.54
CA ASP A 30 -4.13 14.82 7.06
C ASP A 30 -5.05 14.80 8.30
N THR A 31 -5.72 13.68 8.58
CA THR A 31 -6.62 13.53 9.73
C THR A 31 -5.95 12.98 10.99
N ILE A 32 -4.71 12.51 10.88
CA ILE A 32 -3.97 11.89 11.98
C ILE A 32 -3.17 12.92 12.77
N ARG A 33 -3.18 12.79 14.10
CA ARG A 33 -2.38 13.58 15.05
C ARG A 33 -1.90 12.68 16.20
N PRO A 34 -0.78 13.00 16.86
CA PRO A 34 -0.21 12.17 17.92
C PRO A 34 -1.22 11.81 19.02
N GLY A 35 -1.92 12.78 19.61
CA GLY A 35 -2.89 12.52 20.67
C GLY A 35 -4.06 11.61 20.22
N THR A 36 -4.50 11.71 18.97
CA THR A 36 -5.51 10.79 18.43
C THR A 36 -4.96 9.38 18.30
N LEU A 37 -3.70 9.23 17.87
CA LEU A 37 -3.05 7.92 17.73
C LEU A 37 -2.86 7.22 19.08
N GLU A 38 -2.47 7.95 20.12
CA GLU A 38 -2.37 7.41 21.48
C GLU A 38 -3.71 6.87 21.97
N LEU A 39 -4.79 7.61 21.74
CA LEU A 39 -6.14 7.19 22.08
C LEU A 39 -6.58 5.97 21.27
N MET A 40 -6.34 5.97 19.96
CA MET A 40 -6.61 4.82 19.10
C MET A 40 -5.85 3.57 19.56
N LYS A 41 -4.58 3.72 19.95
CA LYS A 41 -3.77 2.61 20.49
C LYS A 41 -4.36 2.05 21.78
N LYS A 42 -4.76 2.91 22.71
CA LYS A 42 -5.43 2.50 23.97
C LYS A 42 -6.76 1.79 23.71
N ALA A 43 -7.49 2.21 22.67
CA ALA A 43 -8.74 1.60 22.24
C ALA A 43 -8.58 0.31 21.43
N GLY A 44 -7.36 -0.24 21.30
CA GLY A 44 -7.09 -1.52 20.63
C GLY A 44 -6.77 -1.41 19.14
N CYS A 45 -6.54 -0.20 18.58
CA CYS A 45 -6.09 -0.08 17.20
C CYS A 45 -4.68 -0.63 17.02
N TRP A 46 -4.51 -1.62 16.16
CA TRP A 46 -3.22 -2.26 15.93
C TRP A 46 -2.60 -1.93 14.58
N GLU A 47 -3.39 -1.50 13.58
CA GLU A 47 -2.91 -1.16 12.25
C GLU A 47 -3.73 -0.03 11.64
N ILE A 48 -3.05 0.89 10.95
CA ILE A 48 -3.67 1.93 10.12
C ILE A 48 -3.12 1.82 8.70
N SER A 49 -4.04 1.74 7.72
CA SER A 49 -3.74 1.81 6.31
C SER A 49 -3.83 3.25 5.81
N PHE A 50 -2.81 3.74 5.11
CA PHE A 50 -2.79 5.07 4.50
C PHE A 50 -2.69 4.98 2.98
N GLY A 51 -3.54 5.73 2.26
CA GLY A 51 -3.36 5.97 0.83
C GLY A 51 -2.22 6.97 0.63
N LEU A 52 -1.01 6.45 0.44
CA LEU A 52 0.21 7.23 0.20
C LEU A 52 0.42 7.51 -1.29
N GLU A 53 -0.06 6.63 -2.13
CA GLU A 53 -0.13 6.60 -3.59
C GLU A 53 1.26 6.63 -4.26
N THR A 54 2.06 7.66 -4.01
CA THR A 54 3.34 7.90 -4.67
C THR A 54 4.30 8.69 -3.78
N GLY A 55 5.58 8.70 -4.11
CA GLY A 55 6.60 9.56 -3.50
C GLY A 55 6.79 10.90 -4.23
N SER A 56 5.92 11.23 -5.18
CA SER A 56 6.00 12.46 -5.98
C SER A 56 4.87 13.42 -5.66
N ASN A 57 5.20 14.63 -5.18
CA ASN A 57 4.21 15.68 -4.94
C ASN A 57 3.52 16.13 -6.25
N GLU A 58 4.22 16.06 -7.38
CA GLU A 58 3.64 16.37 -8.69
C GLU A 58 2.52 15.38 -9.04
N LEU A 59 2.77 14.08 -8.87
CA LEU A 59 1.75 13.06 -9.11
C LEU A 59 0.60 13.14 -8.12
N LEU A 60 0.86 13.38 -6.83
CA LEU A 60 -0.21 13.61 -5.85
C LEU A 60 -1.13 14.74 -6.27
N LYS A 61 -0.57 15.84 -6.80
CA LYS A 61 -1.34 16.95 -7.35
C LYS A 61 -2.16 16.55 -8.58
N LYS A 62 -1.58 15.79 -9.51
CA LYS A 62 -2.31 15.24 -10.69
C LYS A 62 -3.43 14.28 -10.31
N MET A 63 -3.28 13.55 -9.21
CA MET A 63 -4.30 12.66 -8.63
C MET A 63 -5.39 13.41 -7.85
N ASP A 64 -5.32 14.73 -7.77
CA ASP A 64 -6.19 15.59 -6.92
C ASP A 64 -6.20 15.12 -5.46
N LYS A 65 -5.06 14.63 -4.97
CA LYS A 65 -4.87 14.26 -3.57
C LYS A 65 -4.48 15.50 -2.78
N ALA A 66 -5.31 15.86 -1.81
CA ALA A 66 -5.00 16.91 -0.84
C ALA A 66 -3.97 16.41 0.20
N ALA A 67 -2.85 15.84 -0.28
CA ALA A 67 -1.78 15.27 0.51
C ALA A 67 -0.43 15.68 -0.09
N GLU A 68 0.59 15.74 0.76
CA GLU A 68 1.98 15.96 0.38
C GLU A 68 2.82 14.81 0.91
N VAL A 69 3.92 14.51 0.25
CA VAL A 69 4.83 13.43 0.63
C VAL A 69 5.35 13.64 2.06
N GLU A 70 5.68 14.87 2.42
CA GLU A 70 6.19 15.26 3.74
C GLU A 70 5.14 15.04 4.85
N LYS A 71 3.90 15.39 4.59
CA LYS A 71 2.77 15.15 5.52
C LYS A 71 2.48 13.66 5.64
N SER A 72 2.61 12.92 4.54
CA SER A 72 2.46 11.47 4.51
C SER A 72 3.55 10.79 5.36
N GLU A 73 4.80 11.20 5.19
CA GLU A 73 5.92 10.73 6.00
C GLU A 73 5.72 11.04 7.49
N GLN A 74 5.29 12.26 7.80
CA GLN A 74 5.02 12.68 9.18
C GLN A 74 3.92 11.81 9.84
N ALA A 75 2.80 11.56 9.12
CA ALA A 75 1.71 10.72 9.62
C ALA A 75 2.16 9.27 9.89
N VAL A 76 2.97 8.70 8.99
CA VAL A 76 3.54 7.36 9.15
C VAL A 76 4.50 7.30 10.36
N ASN A 77 5.36 8.31 10.52
CA ASN A 77 6.28 8.41 11.65
C ASN A 77 5.53 8.52 12.99
N TRP A 78 4.51 9.36 13.09
CA TRP A 78 3.67 9.46 14.29
C TRP A 78 2.96 8.14 14.63
N THR A 79 2.45 7.46 13.60
CA THR A 79 1.76 6.18 13.76
C THR A 79 2.70 5.09 14.29
N ALA A 80 3.92 5.03 13.73
CA ALA A 80 4.96 4.11 14.20
C ALA A 80 5.40 4.44 15.62
N ALA A 81 5.58 5.72 15.97
CA ALA A 81 5.93 6.17 17.32
C ALA A 81 4.85 5.81 18.36
N ALA A 82 3.56 5.84 17.99
CA ALA A 82 2.46 5.37 18.82
C ALA A 82 2.38 3.84 18.96
N GLY A 83 3.29 3.07 18.36
CA GLY A 83 3.29 1.62 18.37
C GLY A 83 2.14 0.97 17.60
N ILE A 84 1.60 1.68 16.61
CA ILE A 84 0.57 1.19 15.68
C ILE A 84 1.27 0.82 14.36
N ARG A 85 0.93 -0.36 13.82
CA ARG A 85 1.46 -0.79 12.53
C ARG A 85 0.93 0.09 11.41
N THR A 86 1.77 0.32 10.41
CA THR A 86 1.39 1.12 9.25
C THR A 86 1.42 0.27 7.99
N LYS A 87 0.31 0.28 7.26
CA LYS A 87 0.19 -0.25 5.90
C LYS A 87 0.12 0.92 4.92
N GLY A 88 1.08 1.00 4.00
CA GLY A 88 1.07 1.99 2.92
C GLY A 88 0.41 1.40 1.67
N LEU A 89 -0.55 2.15 1.11
CA LEU A 89 -1.17 1.83 -0.16
C LEU A 89 -0.55 2.73 -1.22
N PHE A 90 0.01 2.13 -2.27
CA PHE A 90 0.68 2.81 -3.37
C PHE A 90 0.09 2.37 -4.71
N MET A 91 0.27 3.21 -5.71
CA MET A 91 -0.14 2.94 -7.08
C MET A 91 1.01 3.29 -8.02
N LEU A 92 1.24 2.46 -9.04
CA LEU A 92 2.24 2.66 -10.07
C LEU A 92 1.59 2.71 -11.45
N GLY A 93 2.10 3.56 -12.33
CA GLY A 93 1.65 3.70 -13.71
C GLY A 93 0.52 4.70 -13.91
N TYR A 94 0.31 5.64 -12.98
CA TYR A 94 -0.68 6.72 -13.12
C TYR A 94 -0.29 7.67 -14.28
N PRO A 95 -1.25 8.28 -15.00
CA PRO A 95 -0.96 9.26 -16.03
C PRO A 95 -0.05 10.40 -15.56
N GLY A 96 1.06 10.58 -16.28
CA GLY A 96 2.11 11.52 -15.92
C GLY A 96 3.20 10.93 -15.02
N GLU A 97 3.18 9.61 -14.74
CA GLU A 97 4.31 8.92 -14.14
C GLU A 97 5.52 8.96 -15.08
N THR A 98 6.70 9.18 -14.51
CA THR A 98 8.00 9.18 -15.21
C THR A 98 8.99 8.31 -14.42
N ARG A 99 10.16 8.02 -15.02
CA ARG A 99 11.24 7.29 -14.33
C ARG A 99 11.68 8.01 -13.06
N GLU A 100 11.70 9.34 -13.09
CA GLU A 100 12.07 10.19 -11.96
C GLU A 100 11.03 10.05 -10.83
N THR A 101 9.73 10.06 -11.13
CA THR A 101 8.68 9.91 -10.11
C THR A 101 8.66 8.51 -9.52
N VAL A 102 9.00 7.49 -10.31
CA VAL A 102 9.20 6.11 -9.82
C VAL A 102 10.36 6.05 -8.81
N GLU A 103 11.51 6.67 -9.11
CA GLU A 103 12.64 6.71 -8.18
C GLU A 103 12.33 7.51 -6.91
N LEU A 104 11.55 8.59 -7.00
CA LEU A 104 11.03 9.30 -5.82
C LEU A 104 10.16 8.39 -4.94
N THR A 105 9.27 7.60 -5.56
CA THR A 105 8.43 6.64 -4.85
C THR A 105 9.27 5.54 -4.18
N LYS A 106 10.27 5.03 -4.86
CA LYS A 106 11.21 4.03 -4.35
C LYS A 106 12.02 4.57 -3.15
N ALA A 107 12.51 5.82 -3.25
CA ALA A 107 13.19 6.49 -2.15
C ALA A 107 12.26 6.70 -0.94
N PHE A 108 11.03 7.12 -1.18
CA PHE A 108 10.01 7.31 -0.16
C PHE A 108 9.69 6.00 0.58
N VAL A 109 9.42 4.92 -0.14
CA VAL A 109 9.15 3.59 0.41
C VAL A 109 10.30 3.09 1.30
N ARG A 110 11.57 3.37 0.93
CA ARG A 110 12.74 2.95 1.70
C ARG A 110 12.88 3.68 3.04
N ARG A 111 12.49 4.94 3.08
CA ARG A 111 12.77 5.82 4.23
C ARG A 111 11.70 5.76 5.32
N ILE A 112 10.43 5.54 4.97
CA ILE A 112 9.32 5.55 5.94
C ILE A 112 9.17 4.22 6.71
N PRO A 113 8.79 4.25 8.00
CA PRO A 113 8.74 3.06 8.87
C PRO A 113 7.44 2.26 8.72
N MET A 114 7.06 1.92 7.48
CA MET A 114 5.94 1.01 7.22
C MET A 114 6.31 -0.45 7.54
N THR A 115 5.31 -1.23 7.93
CA THR A 115 5.40 -2.68 8.16
C THR A 115 4.80 -3.50 7.02
N ILE A 116 3.87 -2.93 6.27
CA ILE A 116 3.22 -3.57 5.13
C ILE A 116 3.14 -2.55 3.98
N MET A 117 3.39 -3.01 2.78
CA MET A 117 3.17 -2.26 1.56
C MET A 117 2.19 -3.01 0.65
N ASN A 118 1.21 -2.30 0.13
CA ASN A 118 0.39 -2.74 -0.98
C ASN A 118 0.67 -1.80 -2.15
N LEU A 119 1.21 -2.35 -3.22
CA LEU A 119 1.46 -1.63 -4.47
C LEU A 119 0.49 -2.18 -5.52
N THR A 120 -0.37 -1.32 -6.06
CA THR A 120 -1.31 -1.67 -7.11
C THR A 120 -0.85 -1.09 -8.44
N LYS A 121 -1.21 -1.76 -9.51
CA LYS A 121 -0.98 -1.29 -10.88
C LYS A 121 -2.16 -0.41 -11.28
N PHE A 122 -1.88 0.78 -11.80
CA PHE A 122 -2.94 1.70 -12.22
C PHE A 122 -3.88 1.03 -13.21
N THR A 123 -5.16 1.15 -12.93
CA THR A 123 -6.23 0.61 -13.78
C THR A 123 -7.28 1.71 -13.99
N PRO A 124 -7.40 2.24 -15.21
CA PRO A 124 -8.45 3.20 -15.55
C PRO A 124 -9.80 2.47 -15.61
N TYR A 125 -10.64 2.62 -14.59
CA TYR A 125 -11.95 1.98 -14.57
C TYR A 125 -12.99 2.77 -15.34
N PRO A 126 -13.85 2.12 -16.14
CA PRO A 126 -14.98 2.76 -16.82
C PRO A 126 -15.88 3.51 -15.84
N GLY A 127 -16.35 4.67 -16.27
CA GLY A 127 -17.12 5.57 -15.44
C GLY A 127 -16.29 6.58 -14.64
N SER A 128 -14.98 6.37 -14.50
CA SER A 128 -14.11 7.37 -13.91
C SER A 128 -13.78 8.50 -14.91
N PRO A 129 -13.56 9.75 -14.45
CA PRO A 129 -13.12 10.83 -15.33
C PRO A 129 -11.86 10.46 -16.12
N ILE A 130 -10.86 9.86 -15.47
CA ILE A 130 -9.60 9.49 -16.08
C ILE A 130 -9.74 8.40 -17.16
N TYR A 131 -10.73 7.51 -17.04
CA TYR A 131 -11.01 6.56 -18.13
C TYR A 131 -11.46 7.30 -19.39
N ARG A 132 -12.31 8.31 -19.22
CA ARG A 132 -12.82 9.13 -20.32
C ARG A 132 -11.71 9.93 -21.00
N ASP A 133 -10.78 10.45 -20.20
CA ASP A 133 -9.64 11.21 -20.72
C ASP A 133 -8.67 10.33 -21.52
N LEU A 134 -8.52 9.05 -21.14
CA LEU A 134 -7.61 8.10 -21.80
C LEU A 134 -8.24 7.37 -22.98
N TYR A 135 -9.53 7.04 -22.91
CA TYR A 135 -10.18 6.14 -23.89
C TYR A 135 -11.44 6.74 -24.54
N GLY A 136 -11.83 7.97 -24.18
CA GLY A 136 -13.09 8.58 -24.63
C GLY A 136 -14.31 7.98 -23.92
N THR A 137 -15.48 8.11 -24.57
CA THR A 137 -16.77 7.67 -23.99
C THR A 137 -17.07 6.19 -24.26
N ASN A 138 -16.35 5.56 -25.17
CA ASN A 138 -16.60 4.15 -25.52
C ASN A 138 -15.97 3.22 -24.48
N ILE A 139 -16.83 2.36 -23.90
CA ILE A 139 -16.35 1.30 -23.00
C ILE A 139 -15.74 0.21 -23.86
N ARG A 140 -14.49 -0.12 -23.56
CA ARG A 140 -13.76 -1.21 -24.21
C ARG A 140 -13.97 -2.50 -23.45
N ASP A 141 -14.51 -3.51 -24.11
CA ASP A 141 -14.82 -4.81 -23.50
C ASP A 141 -13.63 -5.78 -23.43
N ASP A 142 -12.53 -5.42 -24.10
CA ASP A 142 -11.39 -6.31 -24.35
C ASP A 142 -10.43 -6.49 -23.16
N HIS A 143 -10.65 -5.79 -22.02
CA HIS A 143 -9.69 -5.78 -20.90
C HIS A 143 -10.28 -6.04 -19.51
N TRP A 144 -11.57 -6.30 -19.38
CA TRP A 144 -12.25 -6.44 -18.09
C TRP A 144 -11.58 -7.45 -17.15
N GLU A 145 -11.22 -8.63 -17.67
CA GLU A 145 -10.57 -9.68 -16.88
C GLU A 145 -9.21 -9.24 -16.30
N ARG A 146 -8.57 -8.27 -16.95
CA ARG A 146 -7.27 -7.75 -16.54
C ARG A 146 -7.37 -6.47 -15.69
N MET A 147 -8.54 -5.84 -15.63
CA MET A 147 -8.80 -4.59 -14.88
C MET A 147 -9.01 -4.85 -13.38
N ASN A 148 -8.00 -5.34 -12.70
CA ASN A 148 -8.08 -5.77 -11.30
C ASN A 148 -6.97 -5.17 -10.40
N GLY A 149 -6.20 -4.19 -10.91
CA GLY A 149 -5.08 -3.59 -10.18
C GLY A 149 -3.84 -4.50 -10.05
N MET A 150 -3.88 -5.71 -10.61
CA MET A 150 -2.77 -6.68 -10.62
C MET A 150 -2.03 -6.72 -11.97
N ASN A 151 -2.61 -6.11 -13.00
CA ASN A 151 -2.07 -6.06 -14.34
C ASN A 151 -1.96 -4.61 -14.82
N PHE A 152 -0.91 -4.29 -15.56
CA PHE A 152 -0.90 -3.06 -16.33
C PHE A 152 -1.71 -3.27 -17.61
N VAL A 153 -2.82 -2.56 -17.73
CA VAL A 153 -3.66 -2.50 -18.93
C VAL A 153 -3.41 -1.22 -19.73
N TRP A 154 -2.62 -0.33 -19.18
CA TRP A 154 -2.25 0.96 -19.73
C TRP A 154 -0.83 1.34 -19.25
N ALA A 155 -0.13 2.16 -20.00
CA ALA A 155 1.18 2.70 -19.63
C ALA A 155 1.23 4.21 -19.92
N PRO A 156 1.86 5.04 -19.06
CA PRO A 156 2.04 6.46 -19.31
C PRO A 156 3.02 6.69 -20.47
N ASP A 157 2.95 7.88 -21.06
CA ASP A 157 3.83 8.28 -22.15
C ASP A 157 5.31 8.11 -21.78
N GLY A 158 6.08 7.56 -22.71
CA GLY A 158 7.52 7.34 -22.55
C GLY A 158 7.91 6.10 -21.72
N MET A 159 6.94 5.29 -21.27
CA MET A 159 7.18 4.00 -20.60
C MET A 159 6.40 2.86 -21.26
N THR A 160 6.94 1.65 -21.19
CA THR A 160 6.27 0.44 -21.64
C THR A 160 5.72 -0.35 -20.46
N VAL A 161 4.77 -1.26 -20.71
CA VAL A 161 4.22 -2.18 -19.70
C VAL A 161 5.33 -3.03 -19.08
N ASP A 162 6.27 -3.53 -19.88
CA ASP A 162 7.39 -4.34 -19.39
C ASP A 162 8.34 -3.52 -18.50
N GLU A 163 8.51 -2.25 -18.78
CA GLU A 163 9.29 -1.34 -17.95
C GLU A 163 8.58 -1.08 -16.61
N LEU A 164 7.28 -0.83 -16.65
CA LEU A 164 6.47 -0.68 -15.43
C LEU A 164 6.49 -1.94 -14.57
N ASP A 165 6.43 -3.13 -15.17
CA ASP A 165 6.53 -4.39 -14.41
C ASP A 165 7.90 -4.55 -13.73
N ARG A 166 9.00 -4.13 -14.38
CA ARG A 166 10.33 -4.08 -13.74
C ARG A 166 10.35 -3.09 -12.58
N HIS A 167 9.85 -1.88 -12.77
CA HIS A 167 9.77 -0.88 -11.70
C HIS A 167 8.90 -1.34 -10.53
N TYR A 168 7.79 -2.03 -10.83
CA TYR A 168 6.92 -2.63 -9.82
C TYR A 168 7.70 -3.63 -8.93
N GLN A 169 8.45 -4.54 -9.55
CA GLN A 169 9.30 -5.49 -8.83
C GLN A 169 10.39 -4.79 -8.02
N ASP A 170 11.04 -3.79 -8.60
CA ASP A 170 12.10 -3.03 -7.94
C ASP A 170 11.60 -2.27 -6.69
N ILE A 171 10.40 -1.68 -6.76
CA ILE A 171 9.79 -1.01 -5.59
C ILE A 171 9.48 -2.04 -4.51
N LEU A 172 8.86 -3.18 -4.86
CA LEU A 172 8.57 -4.25 -3.92
C LEU A 172 9.84 -4.78 -3.24
N MET A 173 10.87 -5.08 -4.03
CA MET A 173 12.14 -5.56 -3.50
C MET A 173 12.83 -4.51 -2.62
N SER A 174 12.77 -3.23 -3.02
CA SER A 174 13.29 -2.11 -2.21
C SER A 174 12.65 -2.01 -0.84
N PHE A 175 11.37 -2.37 -0.72
CA PHE A 175 10.66 -2.41 0.55
C PHE A 175 11.03 -3.65 1.37
N TYR A 176 10.93 -4.85 0.80
CA TYR A 176 11.08 -6.10 1.55
C TYR A 176 12.53 -6.47 1.87
N GLN A 177 13.50 -5.97 1.10
CA GLN A 177 14.93 -6.17 1.36
C GLN A 177 15.50 -5.25 2.47
N ARG A 178 14.72 -4.36 3.05
CA ARG A 178 15.19 -3.54 4.17
C ARG A 178 15.56 -4.44 5.37
N PRO A 179 16.72 -4.23 6.02
CA PRO A 179 17.15 -5.04 7.18
C PRO A 179 16.10 -5.10 8.28
N LYS A 180 15.39 -3.99 8.54
CA LYS A 180 14.29 -3.91 9.51
C LYS A 180 13.16 -4.89 9.20
N MET A 181 12.89 -5.15 7.92
CA MET A 181 11.85 -6.12 7.52
C MET A 181 12.28 -7.55 7.84
N GLY A 182 13.54 -7.89 7.58
CA GLY A 182 14.10 -9.19 7.96
C GLY A 182 13.99 -9.45 9.46
N LEU A 183 14.38 -8.47 10.28
CA LEU A 183 14.27 -8.55 11.74
C LEU A 183 12.79 -8.64 12.19
N TYR A 184 11.90 -7.90 11.56
CA TYR A 184 10.48 -7.94 11.86
C TYR A 184 9.88 -9.33 11.57
N TYR A 185 10.13 -9.91 10.40
CA TYR A 185 9.66 -11.26 10.07
C TYR A 185 10.31 -12.35 10.91
N ALA A 186 11.59 -12.21 11.26
CA ALA A 186 12.27 -13.12 12.18
C ALA A 186 11.60 -13.09 13.57
N SER A 187 11.29 -11.90 14.09
CA SER A 187 10.60 -11.74 15.38
C SER A 187 9.20 -12.35 15.38
N LEU A 188 8.44 -12.18 14.29
CA LEU A 188 7.14 -12.81 14.10
C LEU A 188 7.24 -14.34 14.05
N SER A 189 8.27 -14.86 13.39
CA SER A 189 8.50 -16.30 13.28
C SER A 189 8.84 -16.94 14.61
N ILE A 190 9.58 -16.24 15.46
CA ILE A 190 9.87 -16.67 16.84
C ILE A 190 8.59 -16.64 17.69
N ARG A 191 7.82 -15.56 17.60
CA ARG A 191 6.61 -15.36 18.40
C ARG A 191 5.45 -16.28 18.00
N TYR A 192 5.40 -16.67 16.71
CA TYR A 192 4.33 -17.48 16.13
C TYR A 192 4.90 -18.60 15.25
N PRO A 193 5.54 -19.64 15.82
CA PRO A 193 6.25 -20.66 15.05
C PRO A 193 5.35 -21.47 14.10
N HIS A 194 4.04 -21.55 14.38
CA HIS A 194 3.08 -22.20 13.47
C HIS A 194 2.93 -21.45 12.13
N HIS A 195 3.23 -20.13 12.07
CA HIS A 195 3.26 -19.40 10.81
C HIS A 195 4.44 -19.79 9.91
N LEU A 196 5.57 -20.24 10.48
CA LEU A 196 6.70 -20.76 9.70
C LEU A 196 6.32 -21.99 8.90
N LEU A 197 5.60 -22.94 9.53
CA LEU A 197 5.12 -24.13 8.83
C LEU A 197 4.14 -23.77 7.71
N ARG A 198 3.30 -22.78 7.94
CA ARG A 198 2.35 -22.28 6.95
C ARG A 198 3.08 -21.59 5.79
N LEU A 199 4.06 -20.74 6.05
CA LEU A 199 4.89 -20.07 5.04
C LEU A 199 5.72 -21.09 4.24
N ALA A 200 6.29 -22.10 4.90
CA ALA A 200 7.01 -23.17 4.22
C ALA A 200 6.10 -23.96 3.26
N ARG A 201 4.89 -24.31 3.68
CA ARG A 201 3.90 -24.98 2.81
C ARG A 201 3.50 -24.12 1.61
N PHE A 202 3.26 -22.83 1.80
CA PHE A 202 2.96 -21.91 0.70
C PHE A 202 4.18 -21.70 -0.22
N GLY A 203 5.38 -21.55 0.33
CA GLY A 203 6.62 -21.42 -0.43
C GLY A 203 6.91 -22.64 -1.29
N LEU A 204 6.76 -23.83 -0.74
CA LEU A 204 6.91 -25.10 -1.48
C LEU A 204 5.82 -25.24 -2.56
N GLY A 205 4.57 -24.84 -2.28
CA GLY A 205 3.49 -24.82 -3.27
C GLY A 205 3.78 -23.88 -4.43
N PHE A 206 4.28 -22.68 -4.13
CA PHE A 206 4.68 -21.69 -5.14
C PHE A 206 5.85 -22.17 -6.01
N LEU A 207 6.88 -22.76 -5.40
CA LEU A 207 8.01 -23.36 -6.13
C LEU A 207 7.52 -24.50 -7.04
N ALA A 208 6.67 -25.38 -6.54
CA ALA A 208 6.11 -26.49 -7.33
C ALA A 208 5.26 -25.98 -8.51
N ALA A 209 4.46 -24.91 -8.30
CA ALA A 209 3.69 -24.27 -9.36
C ALA A 209 4.60 -23.64 -10.43
N LYS A 210 5.66 -22.95 -10.00
CA LYS A 210 6.65 -22.33 -10.91
C LYS A 210 7.43 -23.36 -11.72
N ILE A 211 7.80 -24.49 -11.10
CA ILE A 211 8.45 -25.61 -11.80
C ILE A 211 7.49 -26.23 -12.83
N ARG A 212 6.20 -26.45 -12.47
CA ARG A 212 5.20 -26.97 -13.43
C ARG A 212 5.00 -26.05 -14.63
N SER A 213 4.88 -24.73 -14.39
CA SER A 213 4.71 -23.77 -15.50
C SER A 213 5.94 -23.76 -16.44
N TYR A 214 7.13 -23.96 -15.88
CA TYR A 214 8.36 -24.03 -16.68
C TYR A 214 8.45 -25.33 -17.51
N VAL A 215 7.96 -26.46 -16.97
CA VAL A 215 7.94 -27.77 -17.66
C VAL A 215 6.82 -27.84 -18.70
N GLN A 216 5.68 -27.18 -18.47
CA GLN A 216 4.55 -27.17 -19.39
C GLN A 216 4.67 -26.12 -20.50
N GLY A 217 5.57 -25.16 -20.38
CA GLY A 217 5.87 -24.12 -21.40
C GLY A 217 6.99 -24.52 -22.37
N ARG A 218 7.34 -25.83 -22.43
CA ARG A 218 8.19 -26.44 -23.47
C ARG A 218 7.37 -27.36 -24.39
#